data_5f901a0de0b64b9045e3ebe457703fc3
#
_entry.id   5f901a0de0b64b9045e3ebe457703fc3
#
_cell.length_a   1.000
_cell.length_b   1.000
_cell.length_c   1.000
_cell.angle_alpha   90.00
_cell.angle_beta   90.00
_cell.angle_gamma   90.00
#
_symmetry.space_group_name_H-M   'P 1'
#
loop_
_entity.id
_entity.type
_entity.pdbx_description
1 polymer ?
#
loop_
_entity_poly.entity_id
_entity_poly.type
_entity_poly.pdbx_seq_one_letter_code
_entity_poly.pdbx_strand_id
1 'polypeptide(L)'
;MRIAKEDIPVRINAPGAVARQKTNFGDATGYGRISGEYFSLGTGTDISPLLKGLEGDLCQSPHWGYLLQGKLTVTFADGTQEVVKSGDLFYWPPGHTVKVGEDAEAILFSPQDEHSKVIDHMLVKMGA
;
A
#
# COMPACT_ATOMS: atom_id res chain seq x y z
N MET A 1 6.42 -21.29 2.23
CA MET A 1 6.19 -20.36 3.35
C MET A 1 4.81 -19.73 3.19
N ARG A 2 4.03 -19.70 4.24
CA ARG A 2 2.71 -19.05 4.24
C ARG A 2 2.52 -18.30 5.56
N ILE A 3 1.64 -17.31 5.56
CA ILE A 3 1.25 -16.60 6.77
C ILE A 3 -0.25 -16.29 6.71
N ALA A 4 -0.96 -16.48 7.82
CA ALA A 4 -2.36 -16.09 7.90
C ALA A 4 -2.48 -14.55 7.99
N LYS A 5 -3.58 -13.99 7.48
CA LYS A 5 -3.82 -12.54 7.52
C LYS A 5 -3.63 -11.97 8.93
N GLU A 6 -4.24 -12.60 9.92
CA GLU A 6 -4.21 -12.11 11.30
C GLU A 6 -2.82 -12.17 11.96
N ASP A 7 -1.89 -12.92 11.36
CA ASP A 7 -0.51 -13.04 11.85
C ASP A 7 0.43 -12.06 11.15
N ILE A 8 -0.03 -11.38 10.09
CA ILE A 8 0.77 -10.35 9.41
C ILE A 8 0.88 -9.14 10.34
N PRO A 9 2.10 -8.69 10.69
CA PRO A 9 2.28 -7.57 11.62
C PRO A 9 1.54 -6.30 11.19
N VAL A 10 0.85 -5.68 12.14
CA VAL A 10 0.15 -4.41 11.89
C VAL A 10 1.16 -3.27 11.99
N ARG A 11 1.28 -2.45 10.94
CA ARG A 11 2.12 -1.27 10.90
C ARG A 11 1.31 0.01 11.12
N ILE A 12 0.15 0.11 10.50
CA ILE A 12 -0.77 1.23 10.65
C ILE A 12 -2.09 0.68 11.17
N ASN A 13 -2.62 1.28 12.25
CA ASN A 13 -3.92 0.97 12.80
C ASN A 13 -4.59 2.29 13.16
N ALA A 14 -5.43 2.80 12.28
CA ALA A 14 -6.12 4.06 12.43
C ALA A 14 -7.57 3.91 11.95
N PRO A 15 -8.47 4.83 12.30
CA PRO A 15 -9.81 4.84 11.73
C PRO A 15 -9.73 4.90 10.19
N GLY A 16 -10.34 3.93 9.52
CA GLY A 16 -10.34 3.84 8.07
C GLY A 16 -9.08 3.25 7.44
N ALA A 17 -8.08 2.83 8.22
CA ALA A 17 -6.87 2.26 7.63
C ALA A 17 -6.17 1.28 8.57
N VAL A 18 -6.13 0.01 8.18
CA VAL A 18 -5.27 -0.99 8.81
C VAL A 18 -4.31 -1.52 7.74
N ALA A 19 -3.02 -1.28 7.95
CA ALA A 19 -1.97 -1.71 7.03
C ALA A 19 -1.08 -2.74 7.73
N ARG A 20 -1.04 -3.94 7.17
CA ARG A 20 -0.22 -5.05 7.64
C ARG A 20 0.92 -5.30 6.67
N GLN A 21 2.11 -5.55 7.19
CA GLN A 21 3.30 -5.80 6.38
C GLN A 21 4.15 -6.90 7.01
N LYS A 22 4.40 -7.95 6.23
CA LYS A 22 5.38 -8.99 6.55
C LYS A 22 6.64 -8.75 5.72
N THR A 23 7.70 -8.23 6.34
CA THR A 23 9.01 -8.12 5.69
C THR A 23 9.68 -9.49 5.58
N ASN A 24 10.63 -9.63 4.68
CA ASN A 24 11.33 -10.90 4.39
C ASN A 24 10.36 -12.02 4.03
N PHE A 25 9.34 -11.69 3.26
CA PHE A 25 8.35 -12.65 2.82
C PHE A 25 8.83 -13.34 1.54
N GLY A 26 9.69 -14.35 1.73
CA GLY A 26 10.29 -15.06 0.62
C GLY A 26 11.47 -14.29 0.03
N ASP A 27 12.58 -14.21 0.77
CA ASP A 27 13.81 -13.58 0.30
C ASP A 27 14.60 -14.57 -0.54
N ALA A 28 14.75 -14.27 -1.83
CA ALA A 28 15.49 -15.12 -2.76
C ALA A 28 16.74 -14.36 -3.25
N THR A 29 17.90 -14.98 -3.06
CA THR A 29 19.18 -14.40 -3.49
C THR A 29 19.15 -14.03 -4.97
N GLY A 30 19.48 -12.79 -5.28
CA GLY A 30 19.53 -12.27 -6.65
C GLY A 30 18.20 -11.67 -7.12
N TYR A 31 17.11 -11.83 -6.37
CA TYR A 31 15.80 -11.27 -6.74
C TYR A 31 15.33 -10.15 -5.83
N GLY A 32 16.04 -9.89 -4.73
CA GLY A 32 15.72 -8.85 -3.79
C GLY A 32 14.80 -9.32 -2.65
N ARG A 33 14.46 -8.37 -1.79
CA ARG A 33 13.65 -8.62 -0.60
C ARG A 33 12.26 -8.03 -0.79
N ILE A 34 11.24 -8.85 -0.58
CA ILE A 34 9.84 -8.50 -0.82
C ILE A 34 9.07 -8.59 0.48
N SER A 35 8.21 -7.61 0.74
CA SER A 35 7.19 -7.71 1.77
C SER A 35 5.87 -8.20 1.18
N GLY A 36 5.16 -9.04 1.92
CA GLY A 36 3.77 -9.38 1.66
C GLY A 36 2.88 -8.53 2.56
N GLU A 37 1.85 -7.89 1.99
CA GLU A 37 1.08 -6.87 2.68
C GLU A 37 -0.41 -7.11 2.53
N TYR A 38 -1.16 -6.71 3.55
CA TYR A 38 -2.62 -6.77 3.53
C TYR A 38 -3.17 -5.47 4.09
N PHE A 39 -3.92 -4.74 3.27
CA PHE A 39 -4.47 -3.44 3.63
C PHE A 39 -5.99 -3.50 3.67
N SER A 40 -6.56 -3.04 4.78
CA SER A 40 -8.00 -2.84 4.95
C SER A 40 -8.25 -1.34 5.04
N LEU A 41 -8.96 -0.78 4.07
CA LEU A 41 -9.13 0.66 3.91
C LEU A 41 -10.61 1.01 3.82
N GLY A 42 -11.03 2.01 4.59
CA GLY A 42 -12.41 2.48 4.63
C GLY A 42 -12.74 3.48 3.53
N THR A 43 -13.99 3.48 3.11
CA THR A 43 -14.55 4.42 2.13
C THR A 43 -14.21 5.86 2.50
N GLY A 44 -13.74 6.63 1.52
CA GLY A 44 -13.38 8.03 1.67
C GLY A 44 -11.95 8.28 2.14
N THR A 45 -11.21 7.24 2.53
CA THR A 45 -9.81 7.39 2.91
C THR A 45 -9.01 7.90 1.72
N ASP A 46 -8.25 8.97 1.93
CA ASP A 46 -7.31 9.54 0.96
C ASP A 46 -5.95 9.61 1.64
N ILE A 47 -4.98 8.88 1.11
CA ILE A 47 -3.65 8.83 1.72
C ILE A 47 -2.77 10.01 1.35
N SER A 48 -3.19 10.86 0.42
CA SER A 48 -2.36 11.97 -0.09
C SER A 48 -1.80 12.88 1.00
N PRO A 49 -2.56 13.27 2.04
CA PRO A 49 -2.00 14.10 3.10
C PRO A 49 -0.82 13.44 3.84
N LEU A 50 -0.82 12.11 3.91
CA LEU A 50 0.24 11.35 4.61
C LEU A 50 1.49 11.20 3.76
N LEU A 51 1.42 11.49 2.46
CA LEU A 51 2.54 11.38 1.53
C LEU A 51 3.31 12.69 1.37
N LYS A 52 2.81 13.80 1.91
CA LYS A 52 3.49 15.09 1.84
C LYS A 52 4.87 15.01 2.47
N GLY A 53 5.87 15.52 1.74
CA GLY A 53 7.27 15.48 2.14
C GLY A 53 8.07 14.36 1.48
N LEU A 54 7.41 13.36 0.91
CA LEU A 54 8.04 12.41 0.01
C LEU A 54 8.23 13.05 -1.36
N GLU A 55 9.08 12.47 -2.20
CA GLU A 55 9.33 12.97 -3.55
C GLU A 55 8.02 13.12 -4.32
N GLY A 56 7.76 14.33 -4.83
CA GLY A 56 6.53 14.67 -5.54
C GLY A 56 5.27 14.58 -4.69
N ASP A 57 5.40 14.43 -3.36
CA ASP A 57 4.30 14.18 -2.43
C ASP A 57 3.51 12.91 -2.78
N LEU A 58 4.21 11.90 -3.28
CA LEU A 58 3.66 10.64 -3.75
C LEU A 58 4.39 9.44 -3.13
N CYS A 59 3.74 8.28 -3.16
CA CYS A 59 4.38 7.03 -2.78
C CYS A 59 5.36 6.61 -3.88
N GLN A 60 6.64 6.49 -3.53
CA GLN A 60 7.69 6.12 -4.48
C GLN A 60 7.99 4.62 -4.49
N SER A 61 7.29 3.83 -3.70
CA SER A 61 7.39 2.37 -3.76
C SER A 61 6.47 1.82 -4.85
N PRO A 62 6.95 0.95 -5.74
CA PRO A 62 6.05 0.21 -6.61
C PRO A 62 5.30 -0.86 -5.82
N HIS A 63 4.13 -1.24 -6.31
CA HIS A 63 3.33 -2.33 -5.75
C HIS A 63 2.76 -3.20 -6.85
N TRP A 64 2.76 -4.50 -6.62
CA TRP A 64 2.02 -5.49 -7.38
C TRP A 64 0.97 -6.08 -6.46
N GLY A 65 -0.27 -6.17 -6.91
CA GLY A 65 -1.29 -6.62 -5.99
C GLY A 65 -2.58 -7.11 -6.63
N TYR A 66 -3.51 -7.41 -5.75
CA TYR A 66 -4.83 -7.91 -6.10
C TYR A 66 -5.86 -7.29 -5.16
N LEU A 67 -6.92 -6.72 -5.72
CA LEU A 67 -8.00 -6.16 -4.93
C LEU A 67 -9.05 -7.25 -4.68
N LEU A 68 -9.20 -7.63 -3.41
CA LEU A 68 -10.18 -8.65 -3.00
C LEU A 68 -11.59 -8.09 -2.94
N GLN A 69 -11.71 -6.84 -2.50
CA GLN A 69 -12.99 -6.18 -2.25
C GLN A 69 -12.83 -4.68 -2.42
N GLY A 70 -13.89 -4.04 -2.88
CA GLY A 70 -13.99 -2.59 -2.89
C GLY A 70 -13.55 -1.94 -4.19
N LYS A 71 -13.16 -0.66 -4.08
CA LYS A 71 -12.84 0.17 -5.24
C LYS A 71 -11.84 1.24 -4.81
N LEU A 72 -10.78 1.37 -5.60
CA LEU A 72 -9.73 2.36 -5.39
C LEU A 72 -9.56 3.23 -6.62
N THR A 73 -9.30 4.52 -6.43
CA THR A 73 -8.81 5.40 -7.50
C THR A 73 -7.36 5.71 -7.23
N VAL A 74 -6.50 5.36 -8.18
CA VAL A 74 -5.06 5.59 -8.11
C VAL A 74 -4.72 6.74 -9.04
N THR A 75 -4.01 7.74 -8.53
CA THR A 75 -3.54 8.89 -9.31
C THR A 75 -2.03 8.78 -9.44
N PHE A 76 -1.53 8.88 -10.67
CA PHE A 76 -0.11 8.77 -11.00
C PHE A 76 0.54 10.15 -11.10
N ALA A 77 1.88 10.17 -11.16
CA ALA A 77 2.66 11.40 -11.18
C ALA A 77 2.32 12.34 -12.36
N ASP A 78 1.91 11.78 -13.50
CA ASP A 78 1.49 12.55 -14.67
C ASP A 78 0.05 13.08 -14.58
N GLY A 79 -0.66 12.82 -13.48
CA GLY A 79 -2.03 13.24 -13.25
C GLY A 79 -3.09 12.27 -13.80
N THR A 80 -2.68 11.24 -14.53
CA THR A 80 -3.64 10.22 -14.99
C THR A 80 -4.13 9.38 -13.82
N GLN A 81 -5.31 8.79 -13.98
CA GLN A 81 -5.95 7.99 -12.94
C GLN A 81 -6.35 6.63 -13.47
N GLU A 82 -6.38 5.67 -12.55
CA GLU A 82 -6.86 4.33 -12.82
C GLU A 82 -7.80 3.90 -11.71
N VAL A 83 -8.92 3.31 -12.07
CA VAL A 83 -9.86 2.73 -11.11
C VAL A 83 -9.60 1.24 -11.01
N VAL A 84 -9.28 0.79 -9.79
CA VAL A 84 -9.08 -0.62 -9.48
C VAL A 84 -10.35 -1.14 -8.78
N LYS A 85 -10.89 -2.24 -9.27
CA LYS A 85 -12.11 -2.86 -8.74
C LYS A 85 -11.82 -4.26 -8.21
N SER A 86 -12.72 -4.74 -7.36
CA SER A 86 -12.68 -6.11 -6.85
C SER A 86 -12.45 -7.12 -7.97
N GLY A 87 -11.44 -7.97 -7.80
CA GLY A 87 -11.04 -8.97 -8.81
C GLY A 87 -9.92 -8.52 -9.74
N ASP A 88 -9.47 -7.28 -9.66
CA ASP A 88 -8.40 -6.78 -10.51
C ASP A 88 -7.02 -7.11 -9.96
N LEU A 89 -6.14 -7.60 -10.82
CA LEU A 89 -4.70 -7.51 -10.61
C LEU A 89 -4.25 -6.09 -10.94
N PHE A 90 -3.32 -5.55 -10.18
CA PHE A 90 -2.81 -4.21 -10.45
C PHE A 90 -1.30 -4.13 -10.30
N TYR A 91 -0.73 -3.14 -10.97
CA TYR A 91 0.62 -2.67 -10.77
C TYR A 91 0.59 -1.15 -10.62
N TRP A 92 1.15 -0.64 -9.53
CA TRP A 92 1.32 0.79 -9.32
C TRP A 92 2.80 1.13 -9.38
N PRO A 93 3.24 1.94 -10.36
CA PRO A 93 4.63 2.37 -10.43
C PRO A 93 4.97 3.34 -9.31
N PRO A 94 6.26 3.62 -9.08
CA PRO A 94 6.66 4.73 -8.22
C PRO A 94 5.98 6.03 -8.65
N GLY A 95 5.54 6.84 -7.68
CA GLY A 95 4.85 8.09 -7.97
C GLY A 95 3.34 7.93 -8.11
N HIS A 96 2.69 7.44 -7.06
CA HIS A 96 1.24 7.30 -7.04
C HIS A 96 0.66 7.71 -5.68
N THR A 97 -0.64 7.98 -5.67
CA THR A 97 -1.47 8.12 -4.46
C THR A 97 -2.79 7.41 -4.66
N VAL A 98 -3.48 7.11 -3.55
CA VAL A 98 -4.70 6.27 -3.56
C VAL A 98 -5.81 6.94 -2.77
N LYS A 99 -7.02 6.90 -3.34
CA LYS A 99 -8.26 7.28 -2.66
C LYS A 99 -9.24 6.13 -2.72
N VAL A 100 -9.87 5.85 -1.58
CA VAL A 100 -10.79 4.71 -1.45
C VAL A 100 -12.22 5.13 -1.80
N GLY A 101 -12.78 4.53 -2.84
CA GLY A 101 -14.15 4.76 -3.26
C GLY A 101 -15.17 3.89 -2.52
N GLU A 102 -14.81 2.65 -2.22
CA GLU A 102 -15.61 1.70 -1.45
C GLU A 102 -14.68 0.92 -0.54
N ASP A 103 -15.17 0.50 0.64
CA ASP A 103 -14.39 -0.28 1.60
C ASP A 103 -13.59 -1.36 0.90
N ALA A 104 -12.27 -1.31 1.07
CA ALA A 104 -11.34 -2.09 0.26
C ALA A 104 -10.49 -3.05 1.10
N GLU A 105 -10.24 -4.22 0.53
CA GLU A 105 -9.30 -5.22 1.04
C GLU A 105 -8.33 -5.56 -0.09
N ALA A 106 -7.05 -5.27 0.12
CA ALA A 106 -6.02 -5.43 -0.90
C ALA A 106 -4.84 -6.26 -0.40
N ILE A 107 -4.35 -7.14 -1.26
CA ILE A 107 -3.08 -7.82 -1.08
C ILE A 107 -2.06 -7.11 -1.97
N LEU A 108 -0.89 -6.78 -1.40
CA LEU A 108 0.20 -6.14 -2.12
C LEU A 108 1.51 -6.89 -1.89
N PHE A 109 2.38 -6.83 -2.89
CA PHE A 109 3.78 -7.23 -2.77
C PHE A 109 4.63 -6.04 -3.18
N SER A 110 5.63 -5.71 -2.36
CA SER A 110 6.40 -4.48 -2.51
C SER A 110 7.86 -4.73 -2.20
N PRO A 111 8.79 -3.98 -2.84
CA PRO A 111 10.16 -3.91 -2.36
C PRO A 111 10.13 -3.40 -0.91
N GLN A 112 10.59 -4.22 0.04
CA GLN A 112 10.28 -3.95 1.45
C GLN A 112 10.95 -2.68 1.99
N ASP A 113 12.18 -2.39 1.55
CA ASP A 113 12.92 -1.23 2.07
C ASP A 113 12.27 0.08 1.60
N GLU A 114 11.89 0.14 0.33
CA GLU A 114 11.22 1.31 -0.24
C GLU A 114 9.85 1.54 0.40
N HIS A 115 9.06 0.48 0.57
CA HIS A 115 7.73 0.63 1.14
C HIS A 115 7.79 0.87 2.65
N SER A 116 8.76 0.30 3.36
CA SER A 116 8.95 0.60 4.78
C SER A 116 9.26 2.07 5.01
N LYS A 117 10.03 2.72 4.14
CA LYS A 117 10.27 4.16 4.21
C LYS A 117 8.99 4.96 4.08
N VAL A 118 8.11 4.58 3.16
CA VAL A 118 6.81 5.23 2.96
C VAL A 118 5.93 5.05 4.20
N ILE A 119 5.83 3.82 4.71
CA ILE A 119 5.03 3.52 5.91
C ILE A 119 5.55 4.30 7.11
N ASP A 120 6.88 4.33 7.33
CA ASP A 120 7.47 5.09 8.44
C ASP A 120 7.18 6.58 8.31
N HIS A 121 7.24 7.13 7.10
CA HIS A 121 6.90 8.52 6.84
C HIS A 121 5.42 8.80 7.15
N MET A 122 4.52 7.92 6.73
CA MET A 122 3.09 8.05 7.00
C MET A 122 2.82 8.03 8.51
N LEU A 123 3.50 7.14 9.25
CA LEU A 123 3.36 7.07 10.71
C LEU A 123 3.80 8.37 11.38
N VAL A 124 4.90 8.98 10.94
CA VAL A 124 5.34 10.29 11.44
C VAL A 124 4.29 11.36 11.16
N LYS A 125 3.71 11.38 9.97
CA LYS A 125 2.63 12.33 9.62
C LYS A 125 1.38 12.12 10.45
N MET A 126 1.13 10.91 10.91
CA MET A 126 0.00 10.58 11.79
C MET A 126 0.28 10.92 13.26
N GLY A 127 1.48 11.39 13.58
CA GLY A 127 1.86 11.74 14.94
C GLY A 127 2.36 10.55 15.78
N ALA A 128 2.71 9.48 15.13
CA ALA A 128 3.23 8.29 15.82
C ALA A 128 4.74 8.37 16.06
#